data_18bea7dd74bac36879eb750381d212b2
#
_entry.id   18bea7dd74bac36879eb750381d212b2
#
_cell.length_a   1.000
_cell.length_b   1.000
_cell.length_c   1.000
_cell.angle_alpha   90.00
_cell.angle_beta   90.00
_cell.angle_gamma   90.00
#
_symmetry.space_group_name_H-M   'P 1'
#
loop_
_entity.id
_entity.type
_entity.pdbx_description
1 polymer ?
#
loop_
_entity_poly.entity_id
_entity_poly.type
_entity_poly.pdbx_seq_one_letter_code
_entity_poly.pdbx_strand_id
1 'polypeptide(L)'
;MSHIPSKLPILKTIHHIHMTHHKMHYPITKLLQPVPYKSGGGEIAFGPIIFLMFFIIYLVLPIRISLLVILESTLFLLISDRLHVEYHLKGSYLERFEWFMRRRERHFWHHKHLRQNMSLGGIDPVFDHLFETYHEVDDNYYDQGK
;
A
#
# COMPACT_ATOMS: atom_id res chain seq x y z
N MET A 1 -4.67 2.07 -10.26
CA MET A 1 -4.37 1.19 -11.43
C MET A 1 -4.45 -0.29 -11.11
N SER A 2 -4.03 -0.75 -9.94
CA SER A 2 -4.03 -2.18 -9.57
C SER A 2 -5.42 -2.84 -9.46
N HIS A 3 -6.48 -2.06 -9.29
CA HIS A 3 -7.87 -2.56 -9.24
C HIS A 3 -8.58 -2.64 -10.60
N ILE A 4 -7.99 -2.09 -11.66
CA ILE A 4 -8.58 -2.09 -13.00
C ILE A 4 -7.86 -3.16 -13.85
N PRO A 5 -8.61 -4.10 -14.45
CA PRO A 5 -8.03 -5.08 -15.36
C PRO A 5 -7.32 -4.38 -16.52
N SER A 6 -6.10 -4.80 -16.84
CA SER A 6 -5.32 -4.26 -17.94
C SER A 6 -4.99 -5.35 -18.96
N LYS A 7 -4.85 -4.96 -20.22
CA LYS A 7 -4.38 -5.84 -21.30
C LYS A 7 -2.87 -6.04 -21.27
N LEU A 8 -2.11 -5.15 -20.63
CA LEU A 8 -0.66 -5.25 -20.52
C LEU A 8 -0.29 -6.35 -19.52
N PRO A 9 0.57 -7.32 -19.90
CA PRO A 9 0.88 -8.50 -19.06
C PRO A 9 1.36 -8.13 -17.65
N ILE A 10 2.27 -7.15 -17.54
CA ILE A 10 2.82 -6.72 -16.26
C ILE A 10 1.73 -6.13 -15.34
N LEU A 11 0.85 -5.28 -15.88
CA LEU A 11 -0.25 -4.68 -15.12
C LEU A 11 -1.31 -5.71 -14.75
N LYS A 12 -1.51 -6.73 -15.60
CA LYS A 12 -2.38 -7.88 -15.30
C LYS A 12 -1.85 -8.68 -14.10
N THR A 13 -0.54 -8.92 -14.07
CA THR A 13 0.12 -9.61 -12.95
C THR A 13 -0.01 -8.82 -11.65
N ILE A 14 0.28 -7.52 -11.67
CA ILE A 14 0.11 -6.63 -10.53
C ILE A 14 -1.35 -6.63 -10.04
N HIS A 15 -2.30 -6.49 -10.97
CA HIS A 15 -3.73 -6.56 -10.65
C HIS A 15 -4.09 -7.89 -9.97
N HIS A 16 -3.64 -9.02 -10.52
CA HIS A 16 -3.93 -10.33 -9.97
C HIS A 16 -3.39 -10.48 -8.54
N ILE A 17 -2.13 -10.13 -8.31
CA ILE A 17 -1.49 -10.21 -6.98
C ILE A 17 -2.22 -9.32 -5.98
N HIS A 18 -2.52 -8.09 -6.36
CA HIS A 18 -3.22 -7.15 -5.49
C HIS A 18 -4.65 -7.60 -5.16
N MET A 19 -5.40 -8.10 -6.14
CA MET A 19 -6.73 -8.64 -5.91
C MET A 19 -6.71 -9.94 -5.08
N THR A 20 -5.64 -10.74 -5.17
CA THR A 20 -5.44 -11.90 -4.31
C THR A 20 -5.24 -11.46 -2.85
N HIS A 21 -4.46 -10.40 -2.63
CA HIS A 21 -4.31 -9.79 -1.30
C HIS A 21 -5.67 -9.41 -0.71
N HIS A 22 -6.50 -8.67 -1.45
CA HIS A 22 -7.83 -8.24 -0.97
C HIS A 22 -8.82 -9.38 -0.76
N LYS A 23 -8.86 -10.37 -1.65
CA LYS A 23 -9.92 -11.39 -1.66
C LYS A 23 -9.56 -12.64 -0.89
N MET A 24 -8.29 -13.06 -0.96
CA MET A 24 -7.84 -14.33 -0.40
C MET A 24 -7.14 -14.16 0.93
N HIS A 25 -6.21 -13.18 1.02
CA HIS A 25 -5.42 -13.02 2.23
C HIS A 25 -6.14 -12.18 3.29
N TYR A 26 -6.74 -11.09 2.88
CA TYR A 26 -7.42 -10.15 3.79
C TYR A 26 -8.83 -9.79 3.27
N PRO A 27 -9.74 -10.76 3.22
CA PRO A 27 -11.13 -10.47 2.89
C PRO A 27 -11.73 -9.52 3.93
N ILE A 28 -12.77 -8.76 3.56
CA ILE A 28 -13.44 -7.78 4.40
C ILE A 28 -13.87 -8.36 5.76
N THR A 29 -14.21 -9.63 5.79
CA THR A 29 -14.60 -10.34 7.01
C THR A 29 -13.44 -10.74 7.91
N LYS A 30 -12.18 -10.61 7.45
CA LYS A 30 -10.99 -11.04 8.17
C LYS A 30 -9.77 -10.16 7.83
N LEU A 31 -9.88 -8.87 8.10
CA LEU A 31 -8.82 -7.90 7.83
C LEU A 31 -7.63 -8.01 8.79
N LEU A 32 -7.86 -8.47 10.02
CA LEU A 32 -6.83 -8.66 11.02
C LEU A 32 -6.43 -10.13 11.15
N GLN A 33 -5.14 -10.39 11.17
CA GLN A 33 -4.55 -11.72 11.31
C GLN A 33 -3.65 -11.79 12.55
N PRO A 34 -3.56 -12.94 13.25
CA PRO A 34 -2.69 -13.10 14.42
C PRO A 34 -1.21 -13.22 14.06
N VAL A 35 -0.89 -13.47 12.81
CA VAL A 35 0.49 -13.60 12.31
C VAL A 35 0.70 -12.65 11.14
N PRO A 36 1.91 -12.06 11.02
CA PRO A 36 2.20 -11.17 9.92
C PRO A 36 2.11 -11.93 8.58
N TYR A 37 1.55 -11.28 7.60
CA TYR A 37 1.53 -11.78 6.23
C TYR A 37 2.96 -11.90 5.71
N LYS A 38 3.31 -13.05 5.22
CA LYS A 38 4.52 -13.18 4.41
C LYS A 38 4.18 -12.68 3.02
N SER A 39 4.77 -11.55 2.66
CA SER A 39 4.60 -10.97 1.33
C SER A 39 4.67 -12.05 0.25
N GLY A 40 3.59 -12.21 -0.51
CA GLY A 40 3.48 -13.23 -1.53
C GLY A 40 4.16 -12.86 -2.85
N GLY A 41 5.17 -11.99 -2.82
CA GLY A 41 5.89 -11.55 -4.02
C GLY A 41 5.21 -10.40 -4.76
N GLY A 42 4.23 -9.72 -4.14
CA GLY A 42 3.60 -8.54 -4.73
C GLY A 42 4.60 -7.43 -4.99
N GLU A 43 5.52 -7.21 -4.07
CA GLU A 43 6.62 -6.24 -4.19
C GLU A 43 7.57 -6.63 -5.33
N ILE A 44 7.84 -7.90 -5.52
CA ILE A 44 8.70 -8.40 -6.63
C ILE A 44 8.05 -8.06 -7.98
N ALA A 45 6.74 -8.10 -8.10
CA ALA A 45 6.05 -7.75 -9.34
C ALA A 45 6.21 -6.28 -9.73
N PHE A 46 6.39 -5.38 -8.74
CA PHE A 46 6.71 -3.96 -8.99
C PHE A 46 8.20 -3.73 -9.28
N GLY A 47 9.08 -4.67 -8.96
CA GLY A 47 10.52 -4.55 -9.10
C GLY A 47 10.97 -4.05 -10.47
N PRO A 48 10.52 -4.59 -11.61
CA PRO A 48 10.90 -4.11 -12.92
C PRO A 48 10.52 -2.65 -13.19
N ILE A 49 9.37 -2.20 -12.70
CA ILE A 49 8.90 -0.82 -12.85
C ILE A 49 9.74 0.12 -11.99
N ILE A 50 10.01 -0.26 -10.75
CA ILE A 50 10.86 0.51 -9.83
C ILE A 50 12.28 0.61 -10.38
N PHE A 51 12.82 -0.49 -10.88
CA PHE A 51 14.15 -0.51 -11.51
C PHE A 51 14.21 0.43 -12.72
N LEU A 52 13.23 0.37 -13.62
CA LEU A 52 13.16 1.25 -14.78
C LEU A 52 13.06 2.73 -14.34
N MET A 53 12.26 3.03 -13.34
CA MET A 53 12.13 4.39 -12.79
C MET A 53 13.47 4.87 -12.21
N PHE A 54 14.16 4.06 -11.42
CA PHE A 54 15.46 4.41 -10.86
C PHE A 54 16.53 4.57 -11.94
N PHE A 55 16.49 3.74 -12.98
CA PHE A 55 17.37 3.86 -14.14
C PHE A 55 17.16 5.19 -14.88
N ILE A 56 15.92 5.60 -15.11
CA ILE A 56 15.59 6.90 -15.70
C ILE A 56 16.10 8.05 -14.82
N ILE A 57 15.87 8.00 -13.51
CA ILE A 57 16.35 8.99 -12.55
C ILE A 57 17.89 9.11 -12.63
N TYR A 58 18.59 7.97 -12.70
CA TYR A 58 20.03 7.92 -12.82
C TYR A 58 20.55 8.56 -14.11
N LEU A 59 19.83 8.39 -15.23
CA LEU A 59 20.24 8.98 -16.53
C LEU A 59 19.94 10.49 -16.62
N VAL A 60 18.92 10.98 -15.92
CA VAL A 60 18.43 12.37 -16.08
C VAL A 60 19.04 13.31 -15.05
N LEU A 61 19.31 12.85 -13.84
CA LEU A 61 19.78 13.68 -12.73
C LEU A 61 21.28 13.52 -12.49
N PRO A 62 21.96 14.56 -11.96
CA PRO A 62 23.35 14.43 -11.48
C PRO A 62 23.49 13.29 -10.48
N ILE A 63 24.58 12.51 -10.58
CA ILE A 63 24.78 11.27 -9.81
C ILE A 63 24.49 11.40 -8.30
N ARG A 64 24.91 12.50 -7.68
CA ARG A 64 24.69 12.73 -6.24
C ARG A 64 23.20 12.85 -5.89
N ILE A 65 22.44 13.56 -6.74
CA ILE A 65 21.00 13.73 -6.58
C ILE A 65 20.28 12.41 -6.86
N SER A 66 20.67 11.70 -7.92
CA SER A 66 20.13 10.38 -8.25
C SER A 66 20.27 9.41 -7.08
N LEU A 67 21.47 9.31 -6.50
CA LEU A 67 21.72 8.42 -5.36
C LEU A 67 20.86 8.78 -4.15
N LEU A 68 20.70 10.08 -3.85
CA LEU A 68 19.86 10.54 -2.75
C LEU A 68 18.39 10.16 -2.98
N VAL A 69 17.85 10.48 -4.15
CA VAL A 69 16.45 10.18 -4.50
C VAL A 69 16.19 8.67 -4.50
N ILE A 70 17.11 7.86 -5.02
CA ILE A 70 16.99 6.40 -5.03
C ILE A 70 17.00 5.86 -3.59
N LEU A 71 17.90 6.37 -2.74
CA LEU A 71 17.96 5.97 -1.33
C LEU A 71 16.68 6.31 -0.58
N GLU A 72 16.20 7.56 -0.67
CA GLU A 72 14.97 8.02 -0.02
C GLU A 72 13.76 7.21 -0.50
N SER A 73 13.63 7.01 -1.82
CA SER A 73 12.53 6.21 -2.39
C SER A 73 12.57 4.77 -1.92
N THR A 74 13.78 4.17 -1.84
CA THR A 74 13.94 2.80 -1.34
C THR A 74 13.53 2.69 0.12
N LEU A 75 13.99 3.61 0.98
CA LEU A 75 13.60 3.64 2.40
C LEU A 75 12.09 3.84 2.55
N PHE A 76 11.49 4.74 1.76
CA PHE A 76 10.05 4.94 1.77
C PHE A 76 9.28 3.67 1.39
N LEU A 77 9.70 2.96 0.34
CA LEU A 77 9.07 1.71 -0.07
C LEU A 77 9.16 0.62 1.01
N LEU A 78 10.33 0.47 1.66
CA LEU A 78 10.51 -0.50 2.73
C LEU A 78 9.65 -0.18 3.96
N ILE A 79 9.55 1.09 4.35
CA ILE A 79 8.70 1.54 5.46
C ILE A 79 7.23 1.32 5.10
N SER A 80 6.83 1.65 3.86
CA SER A 80 5.46 1.47 3.37
C SER A 80 5.04 0.01 3.43
N ASP A 81 5.88 -0.88 2.93
CA ASP A 81 5.63 -2.32 2.95
C ASP A 81 5.49 -2.83 4.38
N ARG A 82 6.40 -2.43 5.28
CA ARG A 82 6.34 -2.82 6.68
C ARG A 82 5.07 -2.30 7.37
N LEU A 83 4.70 -1.05 7.15
CA LEU A 83 3.46 -0.49 7.71
C LEU A 83 2.22 -1.21 7.17
N HIS A 84 2.22 -1.57 5.89
CA HIS A 84 1.12 -2.32 5.27
C HIS A 84 0.93 -3.69 5.97
N VAL A 85 2.00 -4.41 6.26
CA VAL A 85 1.96 -5.66 7.04
C VAL A 85 1.38 -5.41 8.44
N GLU A 86 1.83 -4.34 9.12
CA GLU A 86 1.38 -3.98 10.47
C GLU A 86 -0.11 -3.59 10.50
N TYR A 87 -0.66 -3.00 9.42
CA TYR A 87 -2.10 -2.69 9.35
C TYR A 87 -2.96 -3.95 9.45
N HIS A 88 -2.49 -5.07 8.96
CA HIS A 88 -3.20 -6.34 9.02
C HIS A 88 -2.85 -7.21 10.23
N LEU A 89 -1.88 -6.80 11.05
CA LEU A 89 -1.45 -7.55 12.22
C LEU A 89 -2.32 -7.20 13.44
N LYS A 90 -2.97 -8.20 14.01
CA LYS A 90 -3.70 -8.07 15.28
C LYS A 90 -2.71 -7.97 16.44
N GLY A 91 -2.85 -6.93 17.28
CA GLY A 91 -1.97 -6.70 18.41
C GLY A 91 -0.60 -6.13 18.00
N SER A 92 -0.53 -5.41 16.88
CA SER A 92 0.65 -4.64 16.51
C SER A 92 1.00 -3.63 17.60
N TYR A 93 2.28 -3.54 17.94
CA TYR A 93 2.80 -2.51 18.85
C TYR A 93 2.45 -1.07 18.42
N LEU A 94 2.21 -0.86 17.13
CA LEU A 94 1.84 0.44 16.57
C LEU A 94 0.40 0.84 16.89
N GLU A 95 -0.46 -0.07 17.35
CA GLU A 95 -1.86 0.22 17.72
C GLU A 95 -1.99 1.26 18.84
N ARG A 96 -0.95 1.48 19.62
CA ARG A 96 -0.90 2.53 20.65
C ARG A 96 -0.80 3.95 20.09
N PHE A 97 -0.52 4.10 18.80
CA PHE A 97 -0.38 5.40 18.16
C PHE A 97 -1.62 5.74 17.35
N GLU A 98 -2.24 6.86 17.65
CA GLU A 98 -3.44 7.34 16.98
C GLU A 98 -3.23 7.54 15.46
N TRP A 99 -2.08 8.10 15.05
CA TRP A 99 -1.74 8.25 13.63
C TRP A 99 -1.74 6.91 12.87
N PHE A 100 -1.32 5.83 13.53
CA PHE A 100 -1.31 4.49 12.94
C PHE A 100 -2.73 3.95 12.81
N MET A 101 -3.55 4.10 13.85
CA MET A 101 -4.94 3.65 13.84
C MET A 101 -5.75 4.35 12.75
N ARG A 102 -5.64 5.68 12.62
CA ARG A 102 -6.29 6.44 11.53
C ARG A 102 -5.86 5.97 10.14
N ARG A 103 -4.59 5.62 9.95
CA ARG A 103 -4.09 5.10 8.66
C ARG A 103 -4.56 3.68 8.40
N ARG A 104 -4.59 2.83 9.42
CA ARG A 104 -5.15 1.48 9.34
C ARG A 104 -6.63 1.53 8.93
N GLU A 105 -7.43 2.39 9.52
CA GLU A 105 -8.84 2.55 9.18
C GLU A 105 -9.04 2.97 7.72
N ARG A 106 -8.27 3.93 7.24
CA ARG A 106 -8.28 4.30 5.82
C ARG A 106 -7.88 3.14 4.91
N HIS A 107 -6.91 2.33 5.32
CA HIS A 107 -6.51 1.14 4.59
C HIS A 107 -7.61 0.07 4.58
N PHE A 108 -8.30 -0.14 5.69
CA PHE A 108 -9.43 -1.06 5.77
C PHE A 108 -10.64 -0.56 4.97
N TRP A 109 -10.87 0.74 4.96
CA TRP A 109 -11.84 1.35 4.05
C TRP A 109 -11.52 1.04 2.59
N HIS A 110 -10.25 1.12 2.22
CA HIS A 110 -9.78 0.75 0.89
C HIS A 110 -10.08 -0.72 0.55
N HIS A 111 -9.91 -1.65 1.48
CA HIS A 111 -10.30 -3.05 1.28
C HIS A 111 -11.78 -3.22 0.98
N LYS A 112 -12.63 -2.39 1.55
CA LYS A 112 -14.09 -2.39 1.33
C LYS A 112 -14.46 -1.64 0.06
N HIS A 113 -13.81 -0.53 -0.20
CA HIS A 113 -14.09 0.40 -1.30
C HIS A 113 -12.85 0.57 -2.18
N LEU A 114 -12.62 -0.39 -3.08
CA LEU A 114 -11.41 -0.55 -3.88
C LEU A 114 -10.96 0.68 -4.70
N ARG A 115 -11.82 1.69 -4.86
CA ARG A 115 -11.52 2.93 -5.61
C ARG A 115 -11.27 4.14 -4.72
N GLN A 116 -11.28 3.97 -3.40
CA GLN A 116 -11.04 5.03 -2.42
C GLN A 116 -9.78 4.74 -1.62
N ASN A 117 -9.10 5.78 -1.15
CA ASN A 117 -7.88 5.70 -0.35
C ASN A 117 -6.83 4.73 -0.93
N MET A 118 -6.57 4.88 -2.24
CA MET A 118 -5.75 3.94 -3.02
C MET A 118 -4.24 4.16 -2.86
N SER A 119 -3.81 5.25 -2.22
CA SER A 119 -2.39 5.58 -2.13
C SER A 119 -1.67 4.65 -1.16
N LEU A 120 -0.61 4.06 -1.64
CA LEU A 120 0.42 3.23 -1.00
C LEU A 120 0.10 2.75 0.43
N GLY A 121 -0.95 1.92 0.57
CA GLY A 121 -1.34 1.38 1.87
C GLY A 121 -1.85 2.43 2.88
N GLY A 122 -2.32 3.59 2.42
CA GLY A 122 -2.83 4.65 3.30
C GLY A 122 -1.75 5.47 4.03
N ILE A 123 -0.48 5.38 3.58
CA ILE A 123 0.62 6.13 4.22
C ILE A 123 0.57 7.59 3.85
N ASP A 124 0.34 7.90 2.59
CA ASP A 124 0.32 9.27 2.09
C ASP A 124 -0.94 9.54 1.26
N PRO A 125 -1.84 10.39 1.73
CA PRO A 125 -3.08 10.70 1.01
C PRO A 125 -2.90 11.70 -0.14
N VAL A 126 -1.69 12.20 -0.42
CA VAL A 126 -1.46 13.21 -1.47
C VAL A 126 -1.98 12.76 -2.82
N PHE A 127 -1.70 11.53 -3.21
CA PHE A 127 -2.20 10.99 -4.47
C PHE A 127 -3.71 10.78 -4.45
N ASP A 128 -4.30 10.40 -3.31
CA ASP A 128 -5.74 10.26 -3.19
C ASP A 128 -6.44 11.61 -3.33
N HIS A 129 -5.88 12.68 -2.78
CA HIS A 129 -6.38 14.04 -3.00
C HIS A 129 -6.20 14.49 -4.45
N LEU A 130 -5.06 14.20 -5.06
CA LEU A 130 -4.77 14.56 -6.45
C LEU A 130 -5.71 13.87 -7.45
N PHE A 131 -6.09 12.62 -7.18
CA PHE A 131 -6.95 11.82 -8.05
C PHE A 131 -8.41 11.74 -7.57
N GLU A 132 -8.79 12.57 -6.58
CA GLU A 132 -10.15 12.64 -6.02
C GLU A 132 -10.65 11.27 -5.50
N THR A 133 -9.72 10.46 -4.98
CA THR A 133 -10.02 9.14 -4.41
C THR A 133 -9.98 9.13 -2.89
N TYR A 134 -9.62 10.27 -2.28
CA TYR A 134 -9.59 10.41 -0.83
C TYR A 134 -10.98 10.31 -0.22
N HIS A 135 -11.11 9.50 0.83
CA HIS A 135 -12.29 9.41 1.66
C HIS A 135 -11.87 9.47 3.12
N GLU A 136 -12.44 10.41 3.86
CA GLU A 136 -12.25 10.49 5.30
C GLU A 136 -13.07 9.40 5.98
N VAL A 137 -12.43 8.66 6.87
CA VAL A 137 -13.07 7.57 7.62
C VAL A 137 -13.23 8.05 9.05
N ASP A 138 -14.46 7.97 9.57
CA ASP A 138 -14.75 8.33 10.96
C ASP A 138 -13.91 7.48 11.92
N ASP A 139 -13.34 8.12 12.93
CA ASP A 139 -12.61 7.44 14.00
C ASP A 139 -13.55 6.39 14.62
N ASN A 140 -13.05 5.15 14.74
CA ASN A 140 -13.78 3.99 15.28
C ASN A 140 -14.77 3.29 14.30
N TYR A 141 -14.67 3.52 13.00
CA TYR A 141 -15.53 2.84 12.03
C TYR A 141 -15.51 1.30 12.17
N TYR A 142 -14.35 0.71 12.52
CA TYR A 142 -14.21 -0.75 12.70
C TYR A 142 -14.42 -1.25 14.12
N ASP A 143 -14.44 -0.39 15.12
CA ASP A 143 -14.77 -0.77 16.51
C ASP A 143 -16.29 -0.94 16.75
N GLN A 144 -17.13 -0.42 15.84
CA GLN A 144 -18.59 -0.55 15.94
C GLN A 144 -19.12 -1.93 15.52
N GLY A 145 -18.26 -2.82 15.06
CA GLY A 145 -18.59 -4.18 14.59
C GLY A 145 -18.21 -5.32 15.55
N LYS A 146 -17.92 -5.02 16.84
CA LYS A 146 -17.68 -6.04 17.87
C LYS A 146 -18.93 -6.35 18.65
#